data_f263f0dcd9374bfea66aa0ec49116f7f
#
_entry.id   f263f0dcd9374bfea66aa0ec49116f7f
#
_cell.length_a   1.000
_cell.length_b   1.000
_cell.length_c   1.000
_cell.angle_alpha   90.00
_cell.angle_beta   90.00
_cell.angle_gamma   90.00
#
_symmetry.space_group_name_H-M   'P 1'
#
loop_
_entity.id
_entity.type
_entity.pdbx_description
1 polymer ?
#
loop_
_entity_poly.entity_id
_entity_poly.type
_entity_poly.pdbx_seq_one_letter_code
_entity_poly.pdbx_strand_id
1 'polypeptide(L)'
;MAGILCLLVACTPKNTGKKTSGNPIFPGWYADPEGIVFGDEYWIYPTLSLLYGEDEEIYKADLERQTDAINPEYNLQTHMDAFSSKDLVNWTKHPRVLHIEDVPWVKYALWAPSIIQANGKYYLFFGGNDIQNNDQYGGIGVAVSDKPEGPFKDALGKPLISQIINGAQPIDQFVYRDDDGEYYMYYGGWKHCNVVRLNDDLISLKPFEDGEMYKEVTPESYVEGPFMLKRNGKYYFMWSEGGWTGPNY
;
A
#
# COMPACT_ATOMS: atom_id res chain seq x y z
N MET A 1 -5.59 34.74 -68.27
CA MET A 1 -5.63 35.13 -66.83
C MET A 1 -5.46 33.89 -66.02
N ALA A 2 -4.24 33.66 -65.45
CA ALA A 2 -3.94 32.53 -64.61
C ALA A 2 -4.07 32.97 -63.14
N GLY A 3 -5.04 32.40 -62.43
CA GLY A 3 -5.26 32.67 -60.99
C GLY A 3 -4.32 31.87 -60.16
N ILE A 4 -3.46 32.53 -59.35
CA ILE A 4 -2.59 31.91 -58.36
C ILE A 4 -3.42 31.67 -57.08
N LEU A 5 -3.59 30.37 -56.75
CA LEU A 5 -4.25 29.93 -55.51
C LEU A 5 -3.17 29.88 -54.40
N CYS A 6 -3.12 30.87 -53.52
CA CYS A 6 -2.27 30.87 -52.34
C CYS A 6 -2.91 29.94 -51.28
N LEU A 7 -2.30 28.77 -51.05
CA LEU A 7 -2.61 27.91 -49.91
C LEU A 7 -1.98 28.52 -48.65
N LEU A 8 -2.82 29.10 -47.79
CA LEU A 8 -2.43 29.49 -46.45
C LEU A 8 -2.34 28.23 -45.58
N VAL A 9 -1.14 27.75 -45.33
CA VAL A 9 -0.88 26.74 -44.32
C VAL A 9 -0.98 27.41 -42.93
N ALA A 10 -2.11 27.21 -42.28
CA ALA A 10 -2.27 27.62 -40.88
C ALA A 10 -1.38 26.73 -40.01
N CYS A 11 -0.24 27.23 -39.58
CA CYS A 11 0.54 26.64 -38.50
C CYS A 11 -0.22 26.83 -37.20
N THR A 12 -0.93 25.81 -36.76
CA THR A 12 -1.41 25.75 -35.37
C THR A 12 -0.20 25.70 -34.44
N PRO A 13 -0.06 26.62 -33.48
CA PRO A 13 1.05 26.56 -32.52
C PRO A 13 0.94 25.25 -31.76
N LYS A 14 1.95 24.38 -31.83
CA LYS A 14 2.09 23.26 -30.89
C LYS A 14 2.16 23.87 -29.50
N ASN A 15 1.15 23.62 -28.70
CA ASN A 15 1.18 23.98 -27.28
C ASN A 15 2.34 23.22 -26.64
N THR A 16 3.49 23.86 -26.50
CA THR A 16 4.67 23.36 -25.80
C THR A 16 4.61 23.64 -24.31
N GLY A 17 3.39 23.78 -23.76
CA GLY A 17 3.17 23.91 -22.34
C GLY A 17 3.82 22.73 -21.61
N LYS A 18 4.70 23.04 -20.65
CA LYS A 18 5.32 22.02 -19.80
C LYS A 18 4.19 21.22 -19.16
N LYS A 19 4.15 19.91 -19.40
CA LYS A 19 3.18 19.04 -18.74
C LYS A 19 3.45 19.09 -17.24
N THR A 20 2.41 19.31 -16.44
CA THR A 20 2.48 19.32 -14.97
C THR A 20 1.65 18.16 -14.44
N SER A 21 2.00 17.66 -13.27
CA SER A 21 1.15 16.70 -12.56
C SER A 21 -0.20 17.34 -12.26
N GLY A 22 -1.25 16.53 -12.38
CA GLY A 22 -2.61 16.90 -12.00
C GLY A 22 -3.05 16.23 -10.72
N ASN A 23 -4.28 16.47 -10.33
CA ASN A 23 -4.99 15.72 -9.30
C ASN A 23 -6.34 15.26 -9.89
N PRO A 24 -6.61 13.97 -9.98
CA PRO A 24 -5.77 12.85 -9.57
C PRO A 24 -4.53 12.70 -10.47
N ILE A 25 -3.44 12.13 -9.89
CA ILE A 25 -2.19 11.88 -10.65
C ILE A 25 -2.34 10.71 -11.63
N PHE A 26 -3.24 9.78 -11.34
CA PHE A 26 -3.69 8.71 -12.22
C PHE A 26 -5.17 8.38 -11.95
N PRO A 27 -5.92 7.84 -12.93
CA PRO A 27 -7.31 7.46 -12.75
C PRO A 27 -7.43 6.22 -11.87
N GLY A 28 -8.58 6.07 -11.18
CA GLY A 28 -8.90 4.90 -10.35
C GLY A 28 -9.36 5.29 -8.95
N TRP A 29 -9.82 4.28 -8.22
CA TRP A 29 -10.26 4.38 -6.84
C TRP A 29 -9.26 3.65 -5.94
N TYR A 30 -8.37 4.40 -5.34
CA TYR A 30 -7.30 3.91 -4.50
C TYR A 30 -7.29 4.63 -3.15
N ALA A 31 -6.88 3.90 -2.10
CA ALA A 31 -6.72 4.41 -0.74
C ALA A 31 -5.32 4.03 -0.20
N ASP A 32 -4.99 4.49 0.99
CA ASP A 32 -3.85 4.09 1.80
C ASP A 32 -2.51 4.02 1.03
N PRO A 33 -2.13 5.06 0.25
CA PRO A 33 -0.94 4.97 -0.58
C PRO A 33 0.34 5.09 0.23
N GLU A 34 1.28 4.16 0.06
CA GLU A 34 2.67 4.38 0.43
C GLU A 34 3.49 4.85 -0.76
N GLY A 35 4.20 5.97 -0.58
CA GLY A 35 5.13 6.53 -1.57
C GLY A 35 6.58 6.30 -1.17
N ILE A 36 7.40 5.78 -2.09
CA ILE A 36 8.80 5.47 -1.85
C ILE A 36 9.65 5.73 -3.10
N VAL A 37 10.97 5.82 -2.93
CA VAL A 37 11.93 5.95 -4.04
C VAL A 37 12.80 4.70 -4.10
N PHE A 38 12.83 4.05 -5.27
CA PHE A 38 13.76 2.97 -5.58
C PHE A 38 14.66 3.39 -6.76
N GLY A 39 15.95 3.47 -6.51
CA GLY A 39 16.90 3.95 -7.52
C GLY A 39 16.61 5.40 -7.93
N ASP A 40 16.20 5.62 -9.18
CA ASP A 40 15.85 6.93 -9.75
C ASP A 40 14.35 7.08 -10.05
N GLU A 41 13.52 6.20 -9.50
CA GLU A 41 12.08 6.19 -9.73
C GLU A 41 11.30 6.38 -8.43
N TYR A 42 10.22 7.16 -8.53
CA TYR A 42 9.17 7.28 -7.51
C TYR A 42 8.16 6.17 -7.69
N TRP A 43 7.78 5.52 -6.60
CA TRP A 43 6.81 4.44 -6.57
C TRP A 43 5.67 4.76 -5.63
N ILE A 44 4.47 4.34 -5.99
CA ILE A 44 3.28 4.40 -5.13
C ILE A 44 2.63 3.02 -5.14
N TYR A 45 2.36 2.51 -3.96
CA TYR A 45 1.61 1.27 -3.73
C TYR A 45 0.37 1.62 -2.93
N PRO A 46 -0.82 1.53 -3.51
CA PRO A 46 -2.08 1.82 -2.82
C PRO A 46 -2.91 0.56 -2.58
N THR A 47 -3.90 0.67 -1.69
CA THR A 47 -5.05 -0.23 -1.65
C THR A 47 -5.94 0.02 -2.86
N LEU A 48 -6.32 -1.03 -3.59
CA LEU A 48 -7.39 -0.94 -4.57
C LEU A 48 -8.74 -0.87 -3.84
N SER A 49 -9.45 0.24 -3.97
CA SER A 49 -10.77 0.40 -3.35
C SER A 49 -11.89 -0.10 -4.27
N LEU A 50 -11.85 0.24 -5.55
CA LEU A 50 -12.81 -0.21 -6.57
C LEU A 50 -12.11 -0.30 -7.93
N LEU A 51 -12.59 -1.21 -8.78
CA LEU A 51 -12.19 -1.26 -10.19
C LEU A 51 -12.65 0.00 -10.93
N TYR A 52 -11.95 0.38 -11.99
CA TYR A 52 -12.23 1.59 -12.76
C TYR A 52 -11.91 1.42 -14.24
N GLY A 53 -12.88 1.82 -15.09
CA GLY A 53 -12.68 1.85 -16.54
C GLY A 53 -12.45 0.47 -17.15
N GLU A 54 -11.34 0.29 -17.87
CA GLU A 54 -11.01 -0.97 -18.54
C GLU A 54 -10.77 -2.12 -17.54
N ASP A 55 -10.41 -1.83 -16.29
CA ASP A 55 -10.17 -2.85 -15.25
C ASP A 55 -11.48 -3.58 -14.90
N GLU A 56 -12.65 -2.95 -15.04
CA GLU A 56 -13.95 -3.59 -14.78
C GLU A 56 -14.20 -4.78 -15.72
N GLU A 57 -13.78 -4.67 -16.98
CA GLU A 57 -13.92 -5.76 -17.94
C GLU A 57 -12.82 -6.82 -17.77
N ILE A 58 -11.57 -6.38 -17.49
CA ILE A 58 -10.43 -7.28 -17.33
C ILE A 58 -10.60 -8.17 -16.10
N TYR A 59 -11.12 -7.61 -15.00
CA TYR A 59 -11.28 -8.29 -13.70
C TYR A 59 -12.74 -8.59 -13.36
N LYS A 60 -13.59 -8.82 -14.36
CA LYS A 60 -15.01 -9.08 -14.19
C LYS A 60 -15.30 -10.25 -13.24
N ALA A 61 -14.46 -11.29 -13.26
CA ALA A 61 -14.60 -12.43 -12.35
C ALA A 61 -14.44 -12.02 -10.87
N ASP A 62 -13.64 -11.01 -10.58
CA ASP A 62 -13.46 -10.49 -9.22
C ASP A 62 -14.74 -9.74 -8.77
N LEU A 63 -15.42 -9.02 -9.70
CA LEU A 63 -16.70 -8.33 -9.42
C LEU A 63 -17.84 -9.30 -9.12
N GLU A 64 -17.83 -10.48 -9.75
CA GLU A 64 -18.86 -11.51 -9.57
C GLU A 64 -18.59 -12.42 -8.37
N ARG A 65 -17.46 -12.26 -7.72
CA ARG A 65 -17.02 -13.07 -6.60
C ARG A 65 -17.89 -12.82 -5.37
N GLN A 66 -18.33 -13.92 -4.74
CA GLN A 66 -19.10 -13.88 -3.51
C GLN A 66 -18.32 -14.55 -2.39
N THR A 67 -18.20 -13.89 -1.26
CA THR A 67 -17.52 -14.42 -0.07
C THR A 67 -18.33 -14.14 1.19
N ASP A 68 -17.79 -14.58 2.32
CA ASP A 68 -18.29 -14.29 3.66
C ASP A 68 -17.69 -13.01 4.27
N ALA A 69 -17.22 -12.08 3.44
CA ALA A 69 -16.68 -10.80 3.89
C ALA A 69 -17.71 -10.02 4.72
N ILE A 70 -17.25 -9.40 5.79
CA ILE A 70 -18.07 -8.58 6.70
C ILE A 70 -18.73 -7.44 5.93
N ASN A 71 -17.96 -6.78 5.06
CA ASN A 71 -18.45 -5.78 4.13
C ASN A 71 -18.34 -6.34 2.69
N PRO A 72 -19.46 -6.44 1.93
CA PRO A 72 -19.44 -6.92 0.56
C PRO A 72 -18.47 -6.16 -0.38
N GLU A 73 -18.18 -4.89 -0.12
CA GLU A 73 -17.24 -4.09 -0.91
C GLU A 73 -15.81 -4.65 -0.82
N TYR A 74 -15.44 -5.34 0.27
CA TYR A 74 -14.13 -5.97 0.42
C TYR A 74 -13.89 -7.07 -0.61
N ASN A 75 -14.94 -7.69 -1.15
CA ASN A 75 -14.81 -8.69 -2.21
C ASN A 75 -14.14 -8.16 -3.49
N LEU A 76 -14.10 -6.83 -3.68
CA LEU A 76 -13.50 -6.18 -4.83
C LEU A 76 -12.00 -5.89 -4.63
N GLN A 77 -11.50 -6.00 -3.41
CA GLN A 77 -10.14 -5.65 -3.03
C GLN A 77 -9.19 -6.84 -3.16
N THR A 78 -9.26 -7.51 -4.31
CA THR A 78 -8.61 -8.81 -4.56
C THR A 78 -7.13 -8.70 -4.90
N HIS A 79 -6.66 -7.50 -5.26
CA HIS A 79 -5.28 -7.30 -5.69
C HIS A 79 -4.78 -5.91 -5.34
N MET A 80 -3.47 -5.74 -5.45
CA MET A 80 -2.79 -4.46 -5.37
C MET A 80 -2.15 -4.13 -6.70
N ASP A 81 -2.24 -2.86 -7.09
CA ASP A 81 -1.48 -2.29 -8.20
C ASP A 81 -0.29 -1.52 -7.64
N ALA A 82 0.67 -1.19 -8.51
CA ALA A 82 1.71 -0.22 -8.21
C ALA A 82 1.84 0.79 -9.35
N PHE A 83 2.40 1.94 -9.05
CA PHE A 83 2.63 3.02 -10.01
C PHE A 83 4.05 3.50 -9.88
N SER A 84 4.72 3.72 -11.02
CA SER A 84 6.06 4.31 -11.04
C SER A 84 6.15 5.55 -11.90
N SER A 85 7.07 6.46 -11.55
CA SER A 85 7.34 7.67 -12.30
C SER A 85 8.78 8.15 -12.08
N LYS A 86 9.40 8.69 -13.14
CA LYS A 86 10.71 9.36 -13.05
C LYS A 86 10.61 10.87 -12.81
N ASP A 87 9.42 11.44 -13.00
CA ASP A 87 9.24 12.89 -13.02
C ASP A 87 8.02 13.40 -12.22
N LEU A 88 7.29 12.49 -11.55
CA LEU A 88 6.04 12.76 -10.81
C LEU A 88 4.91 13.33 -11.69
N VAL A 89 5.04 13.24 -13.00
CA VAL A 89 4.10 13.77 -13.98
C VAL A 89 3.56 12.67 -14.90
N ASN A 90 4.47 11.80 -15.35
CA ASN A 90 4.12 10.68 -16.20
C ASN A 90 4.23 9.40 -15.38
N TRP A 91 3.09 8.73 -15.17
CA TRP A 91 2.98 7.54 -14.35
C TRP A 91 2.76 6.29 -15.21
N THR A 92 3.41 5.21 -14.82
CA THR A 92 3.22 3.88 -15.40
C THR A 92 2.49 3.02 -14.36
N LYS A 93 1.35 2.44 -14.73
CA LYS A 93 0.63 1.47 -13.90
C LYS A 93 1.26 0.08 -14.08
N HIS A 94 1.50 -0.60 -12.99
CA HIS A 94 1.89 -2.00 -12.87
C HIS A 94 0.72 -2.76 -12.24
N PRO A 95 -0.13 -3.42 -13.04
CA PRO A 95 -1.35 -4.03 -12.52
C PRO A 95 -1.06 -5.33 -11.79
N ARG A 96 -1.84 -5.59 -10.75
CA ARG A 96 -1.86 -6.86 -10.01
C ARG A 96 -0.47 -7.31 -9.54
N VAL A 97 0.30 -6.39 -8.94
CA VAL A 97 1.63 -6.71 -8.39
C VAL A 97 1.55 -7.78 -7.30
N LEU A 98 0.43 -7.84 -6.57
CA LEU A 98 0.04 -8.92 -5.65
C LEU A 98 -1.43 -9.23 -5.84
N HIS A 99 -1.81 -10.51 -5.81
CA HIS A 99 -3.20 -10.96 -5.89
C HIS A 99 -3.52 -12.00 -4.81
N ILE A 100 -4.77 -12.07 -4.35
CA ILE A 100 -5.18 -13.02 -3.31
C ILE A 100 -4.92 -14.49 -3.69
N GLU A 101 -4.92 -14.84 -4.98
CA GLU A 101 -4.55 -16.19 -5.44
C GLU A 101 -3.08 -16.54 -5.14
N ASP A 102 -2.22 -15.53 -4.96
CA ASP A 102 -0.82 -15.68 -4.58
C ASP A 102 -0.63 -15.69 -3.06
N VAL A 103 -1.73 -15.54 -2.28
CA VAL A 103 -1.75 -15.48 -0.82
C VAL A 103 -2.78 -16.49 -0.27
N PRO A 104 -2.38 -17.76 -0.07
CA PRO A 104 -3.34 -18.87 0.17
C PRO A 104 -4.25 -18.70 1.38
N TRP A 105 -3.89 -17.84 2.33
CA TRP A 105 -4.63 -17.58 3.56
C TRP A 105 -5.59 -16.39 3.46
N VAL A 106 -5.49 -15.56 2.40
CA VAL A 106 -6.42 -14.45 2.18
C VAL A 106 -7.62 -14.92 1.36
N LYS A 107 -8.82 -14.61 1.86
CA LYS A 107 -10.07 -14.98 1.20
C LYS A 107 -10.66 -13.87 0.35
N TYR A 108 -10.58 -12.60 0.78
CA TYR A 108 -11.36 -11.54 0.13
C TYR A 108 -10.68 -10.17 0.02
N ALA A 109 -9.71 -9.80 0.84
CA ALA A 109 -9.19 -8.44 0.77
C ALA A 109 -7.70 -8.35 1.06
N LEU A 110 -7.03 -7.42 0.34
CA LEU A 110 -5.66 -6.97 0.55
C LEU A 110 -5.68 -5.46 0.74
N TRP A 111 -5.08 -4.96 1.85
CA TRP A 111 -5.14 -3.55 2.25
C TRP A 111 -3.80 -2.98 2.65
N ALA A 112 -3.74 -1.63 2.64
CA ALA A 112 -2.74 -0.80 3.29
C ALA A 112 -1.31 -1.35 3.09
N PRO A 113 -0.80 -1.33 1.85
CA PRO A 113 0.54 -1.83 1.57
C PRO A 113 1.61 -0.98 2.24
N SER A 114 2.67 -1.64 2.72
CA SER A 114 3.94 -1.00 3.09
C SER A 114 5.08 -1.75 2.42
N ILE A 115 6.01 -1.04 1.81
CA ILE A 115 7.04 -1.65 1.00
C ILE A 115 8.44 -1.20 1.38
N ILE A 116 9.38 -2.13 1.42
CA ILE A 116 10.78 -1.84 1.67
C ILE A 116 11.70 -2.68 0.78
N GLN A 117 12.82 -2.10 0.34
CA GLN A 117 13.89 -2.82 -0.33
C GLN A 117 14.96 -3.24 0.68
N ALA A 118 15.26 -4.53 0.73
CA ALA A 118 16.33 -5.08 1.55
C ALA A 118 16.87 -6.37 0.93
N ASN A 119 18.11 -6.73 1.23
CA ASN A 119 18.74 -8.01 0.81
C ASN A 119 18.64 -8.29 -0.69
N GLY A 120 18.62 -7.23 -1.52
CA GLY A 120 18.48 -7.34 -2.98
C GLY A 120 17.07 -7.71 -3.45
N LYS A 121 16.07 -7.64 -2.57
CA LYS A 121 14.66 -7.96 -2.82
C LYS A 121 13.74 -6.83 -2.36
N TYR A 122 12.47 -6.94 -2.72
CA TYR A 122 11.39 -6.05 -2.31
C TYR A 122 10.41 -6.83 -1.43
N TYR A 123 10.08 -6.28 -0.28
CA TYR A 123 9.17 -6.87 0.71
C TYR A 123 7.93 -5.99 0.81
N LEU A 124 6.80 -6.52 0.38
CA LEU A 124 5.50 -5.85 0.43
C LEU A 124 4.72 -6.42 1.60
N PHE A 125 4.51 -5.62 2.62
CA PHE A 125 3.64 -5.93 3.75
C PHE A 125 2.23 -5.47 3.43
N PHE A 126 1.23 -6.20 3.89
CA PHE A 126 -0.18 -5.93 3.59
C PHE A 126 -1.09 -6.45 4.69
N GLY A 127 -2.22 -5.81 4.89
CA GLY A 127 -3.34 -6.37 5.64
C GLY A 127 -4.10 -7.36 4.77
N GLY A 128 -4.48 -8.50 5.34
CA GLY A 128 -5.26 -9.54 4.64
C GLY A 128 -6.45 -10.00 5.47
N ASN A 129 -7.62 -10.00 4.88
CA ASN A 129 -8.92 -10.19 5.49
C ASN A 129 -9.23 -9.14 6.59
N ASP A 130 -10.49 -8.93 6.89
CA ASP A 130 -10.93 -8.05 7.99
C ASP A 130 -11.26 -8.90 9.22
N ILE A 131 -10.30 -9.02 10.15
CA ILE A 131 -10.54 -9.77 11.38
C ILE A 131 -11.11 -8.87 12.47
N GLN A 132 -12.19 -9.33 13.11
CA GLN A 132 -12.87 -8.63 14.20
C GLN A 132 -12.61 -9.26 15.58
N ASN A 133 -12.01 -10.44 15.59
CA ASN A 133 -11.59 -11.18 16.78
C ASN A 133 -10.52 -12.22 16.44
N ASN A 134 -9.89 -12.80 17.47
CA ASN A 134 -8.79 -13.76 17.31
C ASN A 134 -9.22 -15.16 16.79
N ASP A 135 -10.50 -15.43 16.64
CA ASP A 135 -11.01 -16.69 16.07
C ASP A 135 -11.07 -16.63 14.53
N GLN A 136 -10.96 -15.43 13.96
CA GLN A 136 -10.91 -15.21 12.53
C GLN A 136 -9.47 -15.29 12.00
N TYR A 137 -9.31 -15.81 10.78
CA TYR A 137 -8.00 -15.97 10.16
C TYR A 137 -7.70 -14.84 9.18
N GLY A 138 -6.67 -14.07 9.47
CA GLY A 138 -6.26 -12.90 8.72
C GLY A 138 -5.17 -12.13 9.48
N GLY A 139 -4.92 -10.90 9.09
CA GLY A 139 -3.96 -10.00 9.72
C GLY A 139 -2.88 -9.51 8.77
N ILE A 140 -1.68 -9.24 9.26
CA ILE A 140 -0.59 -8.67 8.47
C ILE A 140 0.24 -9.78 7.83
N GLY A 141 0.37 -9.73 6.50
CA GLY A 141 1.21 -10.60 5.70
C GLY A 141 2.44 -9.90 5.14
N VAL A 142 3.33 -10.70 4.53
CA VAL A 142 4.49 -10.22 3.78
C VAL A 142 4.67 -11.04 2.52
N ALA A 143 4.80 -10.35 1.39
CA ALA A 143 5.11 -10.95 0.09
C ALA A 143 6.42 -10.40 -0.45
N VAL A 144 7.13 -11.19 -1.24
CA VAL A 144 8.49 -10.89 -1.70
C VAL A 144 8.57 -10.95 -3.22
N SER A 145 9.33 -10.02 -3.80
CA SER A 145 9.67 -10.00 -5.23
C SER A 145 11.13 -9.62 -5.45
N ASP A 146 11.69 -10.02 -6.59
CA ASP A 146 13.01 -9.55 -7.05
C ASP A 146 12.94 -8.18 -7.74
N LYS A 147 11.72 -7.66 -7.97
CA LYS A 147 11.47 -6.39 -8.68
C LYS A 147 10.40 -5.57 -7.99
N PRO A 148 10.48 -4.23 -8.06
CA PRO A 148 9.47 -3.36 -7.45
C PRO A 148 8.08 -3.49 -8.10
N GLU A 149 8.01 -3.77 -9.41
CA GLU A 149 6.76 -4.03 -10.12
C GLU A 149 6.17 -5.43 -9.89
N GLY A 150 6.80 -6.25 -9.04
CA GLY A 150 6.35 -7.61 -8.79
C GLY A 150 6.72 -8.62 -9.91
N PRO A 151 6.01 -9.76 -10.05
CA PRO A 151 4.94 -10.18 -9.14
C PRO A 151 5.46 -10.52 -7.74
N PHE A 152 4.72 -10.13 -6.74
CA PHE A 152 4.99 -10.50 -5.36
C PHE A 152 4.38 -11.86 -5.03
N LYS A 153 5.02 -12.63 -4.16
CA LYS A 153 4.56 -13.93 -3.69
C LYS A 153 4.59 -13.97 -2.17
N ASP A 154 3.55 -14.52 -1.57
CA ASP A 154 3.47 -14.72 -0.12
C ASP A 154 4.70 -15.47 0.39
N ALA A 155 5.35 -14.90 1.39
CA ALA A 155 6.61 -15.43 1.92
C ALA A 155 6.44 -16.54 2.95
N LEU A 156 5.28 -16.61 3.62
CA LEU A 156 5.06 -17.44 4.80
C LEU A 156 3.98 -18.50 4.67
N GLY A 157 3.03 -18.36 3.74
CA GLY A 157 1.83 -19.19 3.66
C GLY A 157 0.85 -18.96 4.82
N LYS A 158 1.07 -17.92 5.62
CA LYS A 158 0.28 -17.52 6.79
C LYS A 158 0.56 -16.06 7.15
N PRO A 159 -0.31 -15.40 7.94
CA PRO A 159 0.00 -14.07 8.45
C PRO A 159 1.29 -14.06 9.30
N LEU A 160 2.03 -12.97 9.21
CA LEU A 160 3.13 -12.65 10.14
C LEU A 160 2.61 -12.26 11.51
N ILE A 161 1.53 -11.47 11.54
CA ILE A 161 0.78 -11.10 12.76
C ILE A 161 -0.70 -11.38 12.50
N SER A 162 -1.28 -12.28 13.30
CA SER A 162 -2.66 -12.76 13.13
C SER A 162 -3.55 -12.53 14.35
N GLN A 163 -3.05 -11.86 15.38
CA GLN A 163 -3.77 -11.68 16.65
C GLN A 163 -3.91 -10.21 17.00
N ILE A 164 -5.00 -9.90 17.67
CA ILE A 164 -5.26 -8.60 18.30
C ILE A 164 -4.42 -8.55 19.57
N ILE A 165 -3.35 -7.77 19.56
CA ILE A 165 -2.44 -7.57 20.68
C ILE A 165 -2.58 -6.14 21.17
N ASN A 166 -2.64 -5.93 22.49
CA ASN A 166 -2.84 -4.62 23.12
C ASN A 166 -4.07 -3.86 22.57
N GLY A 167 -5.10 -4.59 22.11
CA GLY A 167 -6.29 -3.98 21.52
C GLY A 167 -6.15 -3.58 20.05
N ALA A 168 -4.95 -3.62 19.46
CA ALA A 168 -4.70 -3.24 18.08
C ALA A 168 -5.16 -4.33 17.11
N GLN A 169 -6.07 -3.98 16.19
CA GLN A 169 -6.37 -4.80 15.02
C GLN A 169 -5.10 -4.90 14.17
N PRO A 170 -4.70 -6.10 13.69
CA PRO A 170 -3.48 -6.26 12.90
C PRO A 170 -3.70 -5.83 11.44
N ILE A 171 -3.72 -4.53 11.22
CA ILE A 171 -3.85 -3.83 9.93
C ILE A 171 -2.93 -2.61 9.89
N ASP A 172 -2.86 -1.95 8.74
CA ASP A 172 -2.22 -0.65 8.53
C ASP A 172 -0.76 -0.63 9.02
N GLN A 173 -0.01 -1.62 8.61
CA GLN A 173 1.39 -1.72 8.97
C GLN A 173 2.25 -0.77 8.15
N PHE A 174 3.22 -0.16 8.80
CA PHE A 174 4.30 0.62 8.18
C PHE A 174 5.65 0.09 8.64
N VAL A 175 6.51 -0.28 7.68
CA VAL A 175 7.86 -0.79 7.97
C VAL A 175 8.88 0.32 7.79
N TYR A 176 9.67 0.54 8.83
CA TYR A 176 10.68 1.57 8.92
C TYR A 176 12.06 0.97 9.24
N ARG A 177 13.07 1.35 8.46
CA ARG A 177 14.47 1.05 8.78
C ARG A 177 15.11 2.26 9.42
N ASP A 178 15.59 2.12 10.66
CA ASP A 178 16.26 3.21 11.36
C ASP A 178 17.76 3.28 10.99
N ASP A 179 18.43 4.36 11.42
CA ASP A 179 19.84 4.62 11.16
C ASP A 179 20.77 3.60 11.84
N ASP A 180 20.30 2.91 12.89
CA ASP A 180 21.01 1.81 13.53
C ASP A 180 21.01 0.52 12.68
N GLY A 181 20.25 0.52 11.58
CA GLY A 181 20.09 -0.60 10.67
C GLY A 181 18.97 -1.56 11.03
N GLU A 182 18.31 -1.35 12.18
CA GLU A 182 17.21 -2.17 12.64
C GLU A 182 15.92 -1.88 11.88
N TYR A 183 15.06 -2.90 11.77
CA TYR A 183 13.75 -2.79 11.15
C TYR A 183 12.64 -2.80 12.20
N TYR A 184 11.79 -1.81 12.12
CA TYR A 184 10.62 -1.66 12.98
C TYR A 184 9.36 -1.70 12.12
N MET A 185 8.30 -2.32 12.63
CA MET A 185 6.98 -2.24 12.03
C MET A 185 6.01 -1.66 13.04
N TYR A 186 5.40 -0.54 12.68
CA TYR A 186 4.29 0.09 13.39
C TYR A 186 3.01 -0.40 12.76
N TYR A 187 2.01 -0.74 13.55
CA TYR A 187 0.73 -1.22 13.02
C TYR A 187 -0.39 -1.06 14.03
N GLY A 188 -1.62 -1.01 13.53
CA GLY A 188 -2.80 -1.17 14.35
C GLY A 188 -3.97 -0.31 13.92
N GLY A 189 -5.16 -0.88 14.02
CA GLY A 189 -6.44 -0.20 13.98
C GLY A 189 -7.07 -0.11 15.37
N TRP A 190 -8.35 0.33 15.40
CA TRP A 190 -9.19 0.42 16.57
C TRP A 190 -8.63 1.29 17.70
N LYS A 191 -7.90 2.34 17.35
CA LYS A 191 -7.30 3.32 18.28
C LYS A 191 -6.16 2.75 19.14
N HIS A 192 -5.51 1.71 18.67
CA HIS A 192 -4.33 1.11 19.29
C HIS A 192 -3.21 0.93 18.28
N CYS A 193 -2.01 1.32 18.65
CA CYS A 193 -0.81 1.19 17.82
C CYS A 193 0.26 0.38 18.54
N ASN A 194 0.75 -0.66 17.89
CA ASN A 194 1.91 -1.42 18.33
C ASN A 194 3.14 -1.08 17.50
N VAL A 195 4.31 -1.26 18.10
CA VAL A 195 5.57 -1.42 17.39
C VAL A 195 6.17 -2.79 17.67
N VAL A 196 6.71 -3.43 16.63
CA VAL A 196 7.48 -4.67 16.71
C VAL A 196 8.82 -4.50 16.00
N ARG A 197 9.79 -5.34 16.33
CA ARG A 197 11.06 -5.44 15.60
C ARG A 197 11.02 -6.62 14.63
N LEU A 198 11.54 -6.41 13.43
CA LEU A 198 11.72 -7.47 12.45
C LEU A 198 13.16 -7.97 12.49
N ASN A 199 13.37 -9.26 12.24
CA ASN A 199 14.69 -9.78 11.91
C ASN A 199 15.14 -9.28 10.53
N ASP A 200 16.41 -9.44 10.22
CA ASP A 200 17.00 -9.03 8.93
C ASP A 200 16.38 -9.76 7.73
N ASP A 201 15.70 -10.88 7.97
CA ASP A 201 14.94 -11.61 6.95
C ASP A 201 13.63 -10.93 6.55
N LEU A 202 13.14 -9.98 7.36
CA LEU A 202 11.88 -9.22 7.20
C LEU A 202 10.60 -10.08 7.16
N ILE A 203 10.72 -11.36 7.50
CA ILE A 203 9.61 -12.32 7.52
C ILE A 203 9.40 -12.95 8.89
N SER A 204 10.12 -12.48 9.90
CA SER A 204 10.01 -12.92 11.28
C SER A 204 10.23 -11.78 12.27
N LEU A 205 9.64 -11.91 13.46
CA LEU A 205 9.77 -10.93 14.54
C LEU A 205 10.93 -11.28 15.44
N LYS A 206 11.51 -10.25 16.10
CA LYS A 206 12.49 -10.43 17.18
C LYS A 206 12.08 -9.59 18.40
N PRO A 207 12.39 -10.05 19.63
CA PRO A 207 12.06 -9.29 20.82
C PRO A 207 12.88 -8.00 20.95
N PHE A 208 12.36 -7.06 21.70
CA PHE A 208 13.12 -5.94 22.23
C PHE A 208 14.11 -6.40 23.30
N GLU A 209 15.01 -5.52 23.75
CA GLU A 209 16.05 -5.83 24.73
C GLU A 209 15.49 -6.29 26.08
N ASP A 210 14.28 -5.85 26.44
CA ASP A 210 13.55 -6.24 27.64
C ASP A 210 12.80 -7.57 27.49
N GLY A 211 12.89 -8.22 26.34
CA GLY A 211 12.25 -9.50 26.03
C GLY A 211 10.82 -9.39 25.49
N GLU A 212 10.22 -8.20 25.48
CA GLU A 212 8.90 -7.98 24.92
C GLU A 212 8.91 -8.10 23.39
N MET A 213 7.89 -8.74 22.81
CA MET A 213 7.74 -8.86 21.36
C MET A 213 6.95 -7.70 20.75
N TYR A 214 6.01 -7.15 21.51
CA TYR A 214 5.11 -6.07 21.10
C TYR A 214 5.15 -4.95 22.12
N LYS A 215 5.27 -3.71 21.67
CA LYS A 215 5.12 -2.53 22.54
C LYS A 215 4.00 -1.65 22.03
N GLU A 216 3.09 -1.31 22.91
CA GLU A 216 2.05 -0.32 22.62
C GLU A 216 2.68 1.09 22.60
N VAL A 217 2.42 1.84 21.52
CA VAL A 217 2.95 3.20 21.30
C VAL A 217 1.85 4.16 20.86
N THR A 218 0.63 3.88 21.23
CA THR A 218 -0.58 4.61 20.84
C THR A 218 -0.50 6.09 21.21
N PRO A 219 -0.45 7.03 20.24
CA PRO A 219 -0.55 8.46 20.53
C PRO A 219 -1.99 8.88 20.92
N GLU A 220 -2.12 10.09 21.46
CA GLU A 220 -3.43 10.70 21.66
C GLU A 220 -4.18 10.85 20.33
N SER A 221 -5.48 10.57 20.34
CA SER A 221 -6.38 10.63 19.16
C SER A 221 -6.03 9.70 18.01
N TYR A 222 -5.11 8.76 18.19
CA TYR A 222 -4.78 7.76 17.19
C TYR A 222 -6.02 6.92 16.82
N VAL A 223 -6.18 6.66 15.51
CA VAL A 223 -7.20 5.73 15.01
C VAL A 223 -6.53 4.55 14.30
N GLU A 224 -5.72 4.84 13.27
CA GLU A 224 -5.01 3.83 12.48
C GLU A 224 -3.97 4.51 11.56
N GLY A 225 -3.35 3.79 10.63
CA GLY A 225 -2.47 4.32 9.59
C GLY A 225 -1.17 4.95 10.14
N PRO A 226 -0.39 4.25 10.98
CA PRO A 226 0.85 4.80 11.51
C PRO A 226 1.90 4.94 10.41
N PHE A 227 2.60 6.07 10.42
CA PHE A 227 3.70 6.33 9.50
C PHE A 227 4.87 7.00 10.24
N MET A 228 6.09 6.54 10.02
CA MET A 228 7.30 7.06 10.65
C MET A 228 8.23 7.69 9.63
N LEU A 229 8.63 8.91 9.86
CA LEU A 229 9.64 9.61 9.07
C LEU A 229 10.73 10.17 9.96
N LYS A 230 12.00 9.98 9.60
CA LYS A 230 13.15 10.66 10.22
C LYS A 230 13.69 11.76 9.32
N ARG A 231 13.77 12.96 9.83
CA ARG A 231 14.34 14.11 9.10
C ARG A 231 15.12 15.00 10.04
N ASN A 232 16.35 15.35 9.66
CA ASN A 232 17.24 16.22 10.46
C ASN A 232 17.41 15.75 11.92
N GLY A 233 17.55 14.42 12.13
CA GLY A 233 17.73 13.81 13.45
C GLY A 233 16.47 13.79 14.33
N LYS A 234 15.30 14.15 13.79
CA LYS A 234 14.01 14.10 14.47
C LYS A 234 13.12 13.05 13.84
N TYR A 235 12.37 12.35 14.68
CA TYR A 235 11.32 11.43 14.26
C TYR A 235 9.99 12.17 14.18
N TYR A 236 9.26 11.91 13.11
CA TYR A 236 7.90 12.39 12.89
C TYR A 236 7.03 11.17 12.79
N PHE A 237 6.21 10.97 13.82
CA PHE A 237 5.22 9.92 13.84
C PHE A 237 3.86 10.51 13.44
N MET A 238 3.25 10.00 12.39
CA MET A 238 2.00 10.47 11.82
C MET A 238 0.97 9.34 11.85
N TRP A 239 -0.31 9.70 11.95
CA TRP A 239 -1.42 8.76 12.02
C TRP A 239 -2.70 9.45 11.59
N SER A 240 -3.78 8.69 11.36
CA SER A 240 -5.11 9.22 11.13
C SER A 240 -5.87 9.41 12.44
N GLU A 241 -6.76 10.41 12.44
CA GLU A 241 -7.70 10.73 13.51
C GLU A 241 -9.14 10.67 12.96
N GLY A 242 -10.15 10.65 13.83
CA GLY A 242 -11.55 10.62 13.42
C GLY A 242 -12.04 9.22 13.07
N GLY A 243 -12.91 9.13 12.08
CA GLY A 243 -13.44 7.86 11.59
C GLY A 243 -13.24 7.74 10.09
N TRP A 244 -12.83 6.60 9.59
CA TRP A 244 -12.51 6.35 8.19
C TRP A 244 -13.64 6.71 7.19
N THR A 245 -14.88 6.81 7.64
CA THR A 245 -16.02 7.31 6.87
C THR A 245 -16.40 8.75 7.20
N GLY A 246 -15.67 9.40 8.10
CA GLY A 246 -15.99 10.71 8.63
C GLY A 246 -15.21 11.86 7.98
N PRO A 247 -15.67 13.11 8.14
CA PRO A 247 -15.01 14.27 7.54
C PRO A 247 -13.67 14.65 8.21
N ASN A 248 -13.32 14.01 9.32
CA ASN A 248 -12.11 14.31 10.11
C ASN A 248 -11.04 13.21 10.02
N TYR A 249 -11.18 12.33 9.03
CA TYR A 249 -10.21 11.27 8.77
C TYR A 249 -9.07 11.75 7.88
#